data_66fad151847a2fa5e7b69a2d3591cae2
#
_entry.id   66fad151847a2fa5e7b69a2d3591cae2
#
_cell.length_a   1.000
_cell.length_b   1.000
_cell.length_c   1.000
_cell.angle_alpha   90.00
_cell.angle_beta   90.00
_cell.angle_gamma   90.00
#
_symmetry.space_group_name_H-M   'P 1'
#
loop_
_entity.id
_entity.type
_entity.pdbx_description
1 polymer ?
#
loop_
_entity_poly.entity_id
_entity_poly.type
_entity_poly.pdbx_seq_one_letter_code
_entity_poly.pdbx_strand_id
1 'polypeptide(L)'
;MHQDNDDRLLLPISGEGMKQLLATSEEPSWMDRFRSLSDMNKNHARYWFWDNFDWSTQSLWIGKFNKMNHLPPKNEQINVFLKKLIEDLDRYQNLKLNIYIKLYFSRNITTREPDINYLLICNTPNLPEEFSNTLINIIFEKYQLTETIMNKDDNFKNLVDHYINWNNFYTYYDLMGAVQY
;
A
#
# COMPACT_ATOMS: atom_id res chain seq x y z
N MET A 1 57.00 -20.09 -23.86
CA MET A 1 56.08 -20.91 -23.06
C MET A 1 56.21 -20.44 -21.63
N HIS A 2 55.37 -19.53 -21.21
CA HIS A 2 55.24 -19.14 -19.83
C HIS A 2 53.80 -19.46 -19.44
N GLN A 3 53.64 -20.42 -18.53
CA GLN A 3 52.39 -20.71 -17.84
C GLN A 3 52.39 -19.87 -16.58
N ASP A 4 51.52 -18.84 -16.55
CA ASP A 4 51.16 -18.15 -15.32
C ASP A 4 50.07 -18.97 -14.63
N ASN A 5 50.45 -19.65 -13.57
CA ASN A 5 49.55 -20.22 -12.59
C ASN A 5 49.06 -19.12 -11.66
N ASP A 6 47.85 -18.61 -11.89
CA ASP A 6 47.16 -17.67 -10.98
C ASP A 6 46.37 -18.50 -9.95
N ASP A 7 47.12 -19.04 -8.98
CA ASP A 7 46.56 -19.68 -7.78
C ASP A 7 45.94 -18.59 -6.87
N ARG A 8 44.73 -18.15 -7.17
CA ARG A 8 43.94 -17.37 -6.22
C ARG A 8 43.56 -18.27 -5.06
N LEU A 9 44.25 -18.11 -3.96
CA LEU A 9 43.93 -18.66 -2.65
C LEU A 9 42.52 -18.22 -2.24
N LEU A 10 41.55 -19.10 -2.45
CA LEU A 10 40.23 -19.01 -1.82
C LEU A 10 40.44 -19.27 -0.33
N LEU A 11 40.53 -18.23 0.46
CA LEU A 11 40.50 -18.33 1.91
C LEU A 11 39.16 -18.95 2.32
N PRO A 12 39.12 -20.00 3.14
CA PRO A 12 37.85 -20.55 3.62
C PRO A 12 37.18 -19.52 4.49
N ILE A 13 36.00 -19.08 4.08
CA ILE A 13 35.13 -18.26 4.92
C ILE A 13 34.78 -19.08 6.15
N SER A 14 35.27 -18.65 7.33
CA SER A 14 34.97 -19.33 8.58
C SER A 14 33.48 -19.42 8.80
N GLY A 15 33.00 -20.56 9.33
CA GLY A 15 31.57 -20.78 9.58
C GLY A 15 30.92 -19.72 10.48
N GLU A 16 31.72 -18.94 11.22
CA GLU A 16 31.24 -17.79 12.00
C GLU A 16 30.93 -16.57 11.12
N GLY A 17 31.71 -16.32 10.06
CA GLY A 17 31.41 -15.24 9.11
C GLY A 17 30.12 -15.51 8.34
N MET A 18 29.82 -16.76 8.01
CA MET A 18 28.54 -17.14 7.38
C MET A 18 27.36 -17.01 8.36
N LYS A 19 27.55 -17.35 9.64
CA LYS A 19 26.52 -17.16 10.68
C LYS A 19 26.24 -15.68 10.94
N GLN A 20 27.25 -14.80 10.90
CA GLN A 20 27.05 -13.35 11.02
C GLN A 20 26.34 -12.76 9.80
N LEU A 21 26.62 -13.22 8.58
CA LEU A 21 25.92 -12.80 7.37
C LEU A 21 24.43 -13.27 7.37
N LEU A 22 24.15 -14.43 7.96
CA LEU A 22 22.77 -14.94 8.09
C LEU A 22 22.04 -14.33 9.30
N ALA A 23 22.74 -13.81 10.30
CA ALA A 23 22.16 -13.19 11.50
C ALA A 23 21.75 -11.73 11.32
N THR A 24 22.06 -11.08 10.18
CA THR A 24 21.72 -9.68 9.91
C THR A 24 20.58 -9.48 8.90
N SER A 25 19.97 -10.54 8.40
CA SER A 25 18.72 -10.39 7.67
C SER A 25 17.56 -10.39 8.68
N GLU A 26 17.26 -9.23 9.25
CA GLU A 26 15.97 -9.02 9.90
C GLU A 26 14.87 -9.49 8.93
N GLU A 27 13.98 -10.35 9.39
CA GLU A 27 12.85 -10.74 8.55
C GLU A 27 12.10 -9.46 8.14
N PRO A 28 11.73 -9.34 6.86
CA PRO A 28 11.04 -8.15 6.39
C PRO A 28 9.77 -7.94 7.22
N SER A 29 9.50 -6.71 7.59
CA SER A 29 8.26 -6.36 8.30
C SER A 29 7.03 -6.84 7.52
N TRP A 30 5.90 -7.03 8.23
CA TRP A 30 4.63 -7.37 7.58
C TRP A 30 4.34 -6.43 6.40
N MET A 31 4.56 -5.13 6.62
CA MET A 31 4.29 -4.10 5.63
C MET A 31 5.22 -4.20 4.40
N ASP A 32 6.52 -4.43 4.61
CA ASP A 32 7.47 -4.58 3.51
C ASP A 32 7.20 -5.84 2.70
N ARG A 33 6.81 -6.92 3.37
CA ARG A 33 6.43 -8.16 2.71
C ARG A 33 5.16 -7.98 1.88
N PHE A 34 4.16 -7.30 2.42
CA PHE A 34 2.92 -7.03 1.68
C PHE A 34 3.16 -6.13 0.46
N ARG A 35 3.96 -5.06 0.59
CA ARG A 35 4.35 -4.22 -0.54
C ARG A 35 5.04 -5.02 -1.63
N SER A 36 6.05 -5.79 -1.26
CA SER A 36 6.78 -6.64 -2.22
C SER A 36 5.86 -7.60 -2.97
N LEU A 37 4.95 -8.28 -2.25
CA LEU A 37 3.97 -9.18 -2.88
C LEU A 37 2.98 -8.42 -3.79
N SER A 38 2.53 -7.25 -3.37
CA SER A 38 1.61 -6.41 -4.14
C SER A 38 2.22 -5.94 -5.47
N ASP A 39 3.53 -5.71 -5.50
CA ASP A 39 4.27 -5.35 -6.70
C ASP A 39 4.50 -6.54 -7.63
N MET A 40 4.79 -7.71 -7.07
CA MET A 40 5.16 -8.89 -7.84
C MET A 40 3.96 -9.67 -8.36
N ASN A 41 2.99 -9.96 -7.51
CA ASN A 41 1.83 -10.79 -7.82
C ASN A 41 0.61 -10.42 -6.98
N LYS A 42 -0.29 -9.65 -7.54
CA LYS A 42 -1.47 -9.11 -6.87
C LYS A 42 -2.42 -10.18 -6.32
N ASN A 43 -2.60 -11.28 -7.05
CA ASN A 43 -3.44 -12.38 -6.58
C ASN A 43 -2.82 -13.05 -5.36
N HIS A 44 -1.51 -13.26 -5.37
CA HIS A 44 -0.79 -13.81 -4.24
C HIS A 44 -0.82 -12.85 -3.04
N ALA A 45 -0.63 -11.55 -3.29
CA ALA A 45 -0.75 -10.51 -2.25
C ALA A 45 -2.11 -10.54 -1.56
N ARG A 46 -3.20 -10.72 -2.31
CA ARG A 46 -4.56 -10.82 -1.77
C ARG A 46 -4.74 -12.00 -0.83
N TYR A 47 -4.35 -13.21 -1.25
CA TYR A 47 -4.43 -14.41 -0.41
C TYR A 47 -3.57 -14.27 0.83
N TRP A 48 -2.32 -13.85 0.63
CA TRP A 48 -1.39 -13.64 1.73
C TRP A 48 -1.91 -12.58 2.72
N PHE A 49 -2.54 -11.51 2.24
CA PHE A 49 -3.15 -10.48 3.07
C PHE A 49 -4.17 -11.09 4.03
N TRP A 50 -5.15 -11.83 3.52
CA TRP A 50 -6.20 -12.40 4.35
C TRP A 50 -5.68 -13.47 5.32
N ASP A 51 -4.67 -14.22 4.95
CA ASP A 51 -4.06 -15.24 5.80
C ASP A 51 -3.19 -14.64 6.92
N ASN A 52 -2.73 -13.39 6.77
CA ASN A 52 -1.76 -12.78 7.69
C ASN A 52 -2.24 -11.45 8.29
N PHE A 53 -3.45 -10.97 7.98
CA PHE A 53 -4.00 -9.76 8.57
C PHE A 53 -4.54 -10.04 9.97
N ASP A 54 -4.00 -9.31 10.95
CA ASP A 54 -4.36 -9.46 12.37
C ASP A 54 -5.15 -8.24 12.85
N TRP A 55 -6.46 -8.43 13.04
CA TRP A 55 -7.38 -7.40 13.53
C TRP A 55 -7.05 -6.85 14.90
N SER A 56 -6.24 -7.55 15.70
CA SER A 56 -5.83 -7.10 17.04
C SER A 56 -4.70 -6.08 17.01
N THR A 57 -3.85 -6.16 15.99
CA THR A 57 -2.63 -5.34 15.85
C THR A 57 -2.66 -4.39 14.66
N GLN A 58 -3.57 -4.63 13.71
CA GLN A 58 -3.66 -3.90 12.46
C GLN A 58 -5.03 -3.26 12.29
N SER A 59 -5.11 -2.24 11.44
CA SER A 59 -6.39 -1.62 11.07
C SER A 59 -6.50 -1.39 9.57
N LEU A 60 -7.73 -1.47 9.09
CA LEU A 60 -8.09 -1.38 7.69
C LEU A 60 -9.10 -0.25 7.48
N TRP A 61 -8.83 0.61 6.53
CA TRP A 61 -9.63 1.80 6.26
C TRP A 61 -9.88 1.97 4.78
N ILE A 62 -11.05 2.48 4.46
CA ILE A 62 -11.36 3.01 3.13
C ILE A 62 -11.65 4.49 3.23
N GLY A 63 -11.23 5.24 2.22
CA GLY A 63 -11.51 6.67 2.13
C GLY A 63 -12.08 7.03 0.78
N LYS A 64 -13.00 8.01 0.81
CA LYS A 64 -13.62 8.60 -0.35
C LYS A 64 -13.35 10.10 -0.36
N PHE A 65 -13.03 10.64 -1.54
CA PHE A 65 -12.81 12.08 -1.70
C PHE A 65 -14.03 12.88 -1.25
N ASN A 66 -13.82 13.81 -0.34
CA ASN A 66 -14.89 14.65 0.17
C ASN A 66 -15.22 15.78 -0.81
N LYS A 67 -16.20 15.53 -1.67
CA LYS A 67 -16.65 16.50 -2.68
C LYS A 67 -17.34 17.73 -2.08
N MET A 68 -17.82 17.65 -0.84
CA MET A 68 -18.54 18.78 -0.20
C MET A 68 -17.60 19.91 0.21
N ASN A 69 -16.40 19.55 0.64
CA ASN A 69 -15.42 20.52 1.15
C ASN A 69 -14.35 20.89 0.12
N HIS A 70 -14.19 20.07 -0.94
CA HIS A 70 -13.13 20.22 -1.92
C HIS A 70 -13.64 19.91 -3.32
N LEU A 71 -13.23 20.71 -4.30
CA LEU A 71 -13.46 20.38 -5.70
C LEU A 71 -12.51 19.26 -6.11
N PRO A 72 -13.01 18.18 -6.76
CA PRO A 72 -12.13 17.14 -7.26
C PRO A 72 -11.16 17.74 -8.29
N PRO A 73 -9.90 17.31 -8.30
CA PRO A 73 -8.94 17.78 -9.27
C PRO A 73 -9.41 17.45 -10.69
N LYS A 74 -9.26 18.38 -11.62
CA LYS A 74 -9.46 18.12 -13.04
C LYS A 74 -8.42 17.09 -13.50
N ASN A 75 -8.74 16.33 -14.55
CA ASN A 75 -7.85 15.28 -15.06
C ASN A 75 -6.40 15.74 -15.27
N GLU A 76 -6.21 16.92 -15.83
CA GLU A 76 -4.90 17.52 -16.08
C GLU A 76 -4.13 17.84 -14.78
N GLN A 77 -4.84 17.94 -13.66
CA GLN A 77 -4.29 18.27 -12.35
C GLN A 77 -4.09 17.04 -11.46
N ILE A 78 -4.54 15.85 -11.88
CA ILE A 78 -4.47 14.64 -11.07
C ILE A 78 -3.02 14.33 -10.68
N ASN A 79 -2.09 14.39 -11.62
CA ASN A 79 -0.68 14.12 -11.34
C ASN A 79 -0.07 15.12 -10.34
N VAL A 80 -0.46 16.39 -10.42
CA VAL A 80 -0.02 17.43 -9.48
C VAL A 80 -0.61 17.18 -8.09
N PHE A 81 -1.87 16.78 -8.05
CA PHE A 81 -2.56 16.43 -6.81
C PHE A 81 -1.91 15.22 -6.15
N LEU A 82 -1.64 14.16 -6.92
CA LEU A 82 -0.96 12.95 -6.45
C LEU A 82 0.41 13.25 -5.88
N LYS A 83 1.19 14.03 -6.62
CA LYS A 83 2.52 14.42 -6.17
C LYS A 83 2.47 15.11 -4.81
N LYS A 84 1.55 16.05 -4.63
CA LYS A 84 1.36 16.72 -3.33
C LYS A 84 0.96 15.78 -2.21
N LEU A 85 0.09 14.79 -2.48
CA LEU A 85 -0.30 13.80 -1.49
C LEU A 85 0.89 12.95 -1.06
N ILE A 86 1.72 12.50 -2.01
CA ILE A 86 2.92 11.71 -1.72
C ILE A 86 3.92 12.55 -0.93
N GLU A 87 4.20 13.78 -1.37
CA GLU A 87 5.08 14.71 -0.65
C GLU A 87 4.62 14.98 0.77
N ASP A 88 3.31 15.03 1.00
CA ASP A 88 2.74 15.23 2.32
C ASP A 88 2.94 14.00 3.22
N LEU A 89 2.75 12.80 2.69
CA LEU A 89 3.03 11.55 3.39
C LEU A 89 4.52 11.37 3.69
N ASP A 90 5.40 11.71 2.75
CA ASP A 90 6.86 11.60 2.89
C ASP A 90 7.44 12.51 3.98
N ARG A 91 6.71 13.53 4.43
CA ARG A 91 7.12 14.36 5.59
C ARG A 91 7.22 13.55 6.88
N TYR A 92 6.52 12.43 6.96
CA TYR A 92 6.43 11.59 8.14
C TYR A 92 7.08 10.23 7.88
N GLN A 93 8.39 10.13 8.12
CA GLN A 93 9.14 8.89 7.88
C GLN A 93 8.53 7.67 8.58
N ASN A 94 7.97 7.85 9.79
CA ASN A 94 7.34 6.78 10.54
C ASN A 94 6.08 6.24 9.86
N LEU A 95 5.37 7.04 9.07
CA LEU A 95 4.19 6.57 8.34
C LEU A 95 4.56 5.49 7.34
N LYS A 96 5.65 5.65 6.61
CA LYS A 96 6.08 4.67 5.60
C LYS A 96 6.30 3.27 6.17
N LEU A 97 6.71 3.16 7.42
CA LEU A 97 6.91 1.88 8.10
C LEU A 97 5.59 1.26 8.57
N ASN A 98 4.59 2.08 8.83
CA ASN A 98 3.37 1.67 9.54
C ASN A 98 2.11 1.70 8.67
N ILE A 99 2.15 2.27 7.46
CA ILE A 99 0.99 2.36 6.59
C ILE A 99 1.27 1.88 5.17
N TYR A 100 0.24 1.37 4.54
CA TYR A 100 0.17 1.12 3.11
C TYR A 100 -1.08 1.80 2.57
N ILE A 101 -0.91 2.70 1.61
CA ILE A 101 -2.02 3.39 0.96
C ILE A 101 -2.03 3.05 -0.52
N LYS A 102 -3.21 2.76 -1.01
CA LYS A 102 -3.47 2.58 -2.43
C LYS A 102 -4.60 3.50 -2.85
N LEU A 103 -4.25 4.49 -3.66
CA LEU A 103 -5.16 5.49 -4.19
C LEU A 103 -5.65 5.07 -5.57
N TYR A 104 -6.94 5.19 -5.79
CA TYR A 104 -7.59 4.90 -7.06
C TYR A 104 -8.19 6.16 -7.66
N PHE A 105 -7.91 6.36 -8.92
CA PHE A 105 -8.50 7.39 -9.76
C PHE A 105 -9.36 6.72 -10.80
N SER A 106 -10.64 6.94 -10.70
CA SER A 106 -11.60 6.47 -11.67
C SER A 106 -12.43 7.62 -12.21
N ARG A 107 -13.07 7.42 -13.33
CA ARG A 107 -14.01 8.37 -13.92
C ARG A 107 -15.33 7.68 -14.16
N ASN A 108 -16.40 8.31 -13.72
CA ASN A 108 -17.74 7.87 -14.10
C ASN A 108 -17.93 8.01 -15.61
N ILE A 109 -18.28 6.94 -16.30
CA ILE A 109 -18.40 6.90 -17.76
C ILE A 109 -19.52 7.84 -18.23
N THR A 110 -20.58 7.98 -17.46
CA THR A 110 -21.76 8.79 -17.82
C THR A 110 -21.56 10.26 -17.50
N THR A 111 -21.18 10.58 -16.26
CA THR A 111 -21.04 11.99 -15.81
C THR A 111 -19.69 12.59 -16.14
N ARG A 112 -18.69 11.75 -16.46
CA ARG A 112 -17.29 12.15 -16.66
C ARG A 112 -16.63 12.76 -15.43
N GLU A 113 -17.28 12.69 -14.28
CA GLU A 113 -16.72 13.18 -13.02
C GLU A 113 -15.64 12.23 -12.50
N PRO A 114 -14.53 12.78 -12.00
CA PRO A 114 -13.51 11.97 -11.33
C PRO A 114 -14.05 11.47 -9.99
N ASP A 115 -13.72 10.23 -9.67
CA ASP A 115 -13.92 9.62 -8.37
C ASP A 115 -12.56 9.17 -7.83
N ILE A 116 -12.27 9.55 -6.59
CA ILE A 116 -10.98 9.26 -5.96
C ILE A 116 -11.26 8.55 -4.65
N ASN A 117 -10.72 7.36 -4.54
CA ASN A 117 -10.88 6.52 -3.37
C ASN A 117 -9.53 5.94 -2.95
N TYR A 118 -9.39 5.52 -1.70
CA TYR A 118 -8.21 4.81 -1.26
C TYR A 118 -8.54 3.62 -0.34
N LEU A 119 -7.64 2.66 -0.34
CA LEU A 119 -7.47 1.66 0.70
C LEU A 119 -6.26 2.06 1.55
N LEU A 120 -6.43 2.07 2.87
CA LEU A 120 -5.36 2.28 3.82
C LEU A 120 -5.28 1.09 4.77
N ILE A 121 -4.10 0.53 4.88
CA ILE A 121 -3.76 -0.52 5.84
C ILE A 121 -2.76 0.09 6.83
N CYS A 122 -3.02 -0.04 8.13
CA CYS A 122 -2.10 0.40 9.17
C CYS A 122 -1.58 -0.82 9.94
N ASN A 123 -0.28 -0.83 10.22
CA ASN A 123 0.34 -1.82 11.11
C ASN A 123 0.20 -1.41 12.59
N THR A 124 -0.96 -0.82 12.92
CA THR A 124 -1.38 -0.37 14.23
C THR A 124 -2.90 -0.51 14.32
N PRO A 125 -3.48 -0.79 15.50
CA PRO A 125 -4.93 -0.97 15.65
C PRO A 125 -5.73 0.31 15.41
N ASN A 126 -5.05 1.47 15.39
CA ASN A 126 -5.65 2.76 15.13
C ASN A 126 -4.85 3.51 14.06
N LEU A 127 -5.43 4.58 13.52
CA LEU A 127 -4.68 5.48 12.65
C LEU A 127 -3.50 6.10 13.41
N PRO A 128 -2.28 6.09 12.82
CA PRO A 128 -1.16 6.83 13.38
C PRO A 128 -1.53 8.31 13.60
N GLU A 129 -1.07 8.90 14.70
CA GLU A 129 -1.38 10.28 15.05
C GLU A 129 -0.91 11.25 13.95
N GLU A 130 0.27 10.99 13.39
CA GLU A 130 0.87 11.78 12.31
C GLU A 130 -0.03 11.81 11.08
N PHE A 131 -0.79 10.76 10.82
CA PHE A 131 -1.72 10.70 9.69
C PHE A 131 -2.81 11.75 9.78
N SER A 132 -3.21 12.13 10.99
CA SER A 132 -4.26 13.14 11.20
C SER A 132 -3.90 14.51 10.62
N ASN A 133 -2.62 14.78 10.43
CA ASN A 133 -2.10 16.03 9.88
C ASN A 133 -1.80 15.95 8.38
N THR A 134 -2.09 14.83 7.73
CA THR A 134 -1.84 14.68 6.29
C THR A 134 -2.96 15.27 5.45
N LEU A 135 -2.61 15.67 4.23
CA LEU A 135 -3.57 16.17 3.25
C LEU A 135 -4.65 15.12 2.92
N ILE A 136 -4.28 13.84 2.88
CA ILE A 136 -5.21 12.73 2.67
C ILE A 136 -6.29 12.71 3.76
N ASN A 137 -5.90 12.86 5.02
CA ASN A 137 -6.86 12.86 6.11
C ASN A 137 -7.82 14.05 6.07
N ILE A 138 -7.38 15.19 5.54
CA ILE A 138 -8.19 16.42 5.48
C ILE A 138 -9.24 16.34 4.38
N ILE A 139 -8.88 15.83 3.20
CA ILE A 139 -9.72 15.88 2.00
C ILE A 139 -10.51 14.59 1.73
N PHE A 140 -10.30 13.54 2.50
CA PHE A 140 -11.05 12.29 2.36
C PHE A 140 -11.91 12.02 3.58
N GLU A 141 -13.14 11.60 3.35
CA GLU A 141 -13.93 10.89 4.34
C GLU A 141 -13.35 9.48 4.49
N LYS A 142 -13.21 9.01 5.73
CA LYS A 142 -12.60 7.71 6.03
C LYS A 142 -13.52 6.86 6.89
N TYR A 143 -13.52 5.56 6.61
CA TYR A 143 -14.33 4.57 7.30
C TYR A 143 -13.45 3.39 7.71
N GLN A 144 -13.47 3.06 8.99
CA GLN A 144 -12.78 1.87 9.46
C GLN A 144 -13.58 0.63 9.11
N LEU A 145 -12.93 -0.32 8.46
CA LEU A 145 -13.46 -1.66 8.27
C LEU A 145 -13.01 -2.50 9.47
N THR A 146 -13.98 -2.99 10.23
CA THR A 146 -13.70 -3.87 11.38
C THR A 146 -14.00 -5.31 11.01
N GLU A 147 -13.44 -6.26 11.76
CA GLU A 147 -13.74 -7.68 11.61
C GLU A 147 -15.25 -7.95 11.61
N THR A 148 -15.98 -7.29 12.49
CA THR A 148 -17.44 -7.42 12.57
C THR A 148 -18.14 -6.98 11.30
N ILE A 149 -17.70 -5.89 10.67
CA ILE A 149 -18.25 -5.38 9.40
C ILE A 149 -17.91 -6.36 8.28
N MET A 150 -16.67 -6.81 8.21
CA MET A 150 -16.17 -7.73 7.18
C MET A 150 -16.89 -9.08 7.21
N ASN A 151 -17.20 -9.58 8.41
CA ASN A 151 -17.90 -10.86 8.58
C ASN A 151 -19.41 -10.77 8.31
N LYS A 152 -19.98 -9.57 8.29
CA LYS A 152 -21.43 -9.36 8.02
C LYS A 152 -21.75 -9.13 6.56
N ASP A 153 -20.81 -8.62 5.77
CA ASP A 153 -21.05 -8.24 4.39
C ASP A 153 -19.84 -8.57 3.50
N ASP A 154 -19.97 -9.61 2.70
CA ASP A 154 -18.98 -10.03 1.72
C ASP A 154 -18.63 -8.94 0.68
N ASN A 155 -19.49 -7.93 0.50
CA ASN A 155 -19.19 -6.83 -0.40
C ASN A 155 -17.97 -6.03 0.05
N PHE A 156 -17.75 -5.87 1.36
CA PHE A 156 -16.56 -5.19 1.86
C PHE A 156 -15.30 -6.02 1.59
N LYS A 157 -15.36 -7.34 1.74
CA LYS A 157 -14.23 -8.23 1.40
C LYS A 157 -13.91 -8.13 -0.09
N ASN A 158 -14.91 -8.20 -0.95
CA ASN A 158 -14.75 -8.03 -2.37
C ASN A 158 -14.17 -6.65 -2.72
N LEU A 159 -14.62 -5.60 -2.04
CA LEU A 159 -14.09 -4.24 -2.21
C LEU A 159 -12.60 -4.17 -1.89
N VAL A 160 -12.16 -4.71 -0.74
CA VAL A 160 -10.75 -4.77 -0.36
C VAL A 160 -9.94 -5.59 -1.37
N ASP A 161 -10.45 -6.74 -1.78
CA ASP A 161 -9.84 -7.59 -2.80
C ASP A 161 -9.62 -6.85 -4.12
N HIS A 162 -10.60 -6.05 -4.54
CA HIS A 162 -10.46 -5.19 -5.71
C HIS A 162 -9.37 -4.14 -5.52
N TYR A 163 -9.30 -3.49 -4.36
CA TYR A 163 -8.22 -2.53 -4.08
C TYR A 163 -6.85 -3.19 -4.15
N ILE A 164 -6.68 -4.37 -3.57
CA ILE A 164 -5.40 -5.08 -3.61
C ILE A 164 -5.04 -5.48 -5.04
N ASN A 165 -6.00 -6.00 -5.80
CA ASN A 165 -5.77 -6.53 -7.15
C ASN A 165 -5.71 -5.48 -8.27
N TRP A 166 -6.00 -4.21 -8.01
CA TRP A 166 -6.08 -3.17 -9.04
C TRP A 166 -7.09 -3.46 -10.13
N ASN A 167 -8.19 -4.12 -9.82
CA ASN A 167 -9.22 -4.41 -10.80
C ASN A 167 -10.16 -3.20 -10.95
N ASN A 168 -10.73 -3.03 -12.15
CA ASN A 168 -11.81 -2.06 -12.33
C ASN A 168 -12.99 -2.44 -11.44
N PHE A 169 -13.38 -1.52 -10.57
CA PHE A 169 -14.39 -1.76 -9.56
C PHE A 169 -15.80 -1.88 -10.13
N TYR A 170 -16.07 -1.13 -11.17
CA TYR A 170 -17.42 -0.96 -11.64
C TYR A 170 -17.46 -0.91 -13.16
N THR A 171 -18.47 -1.51 -13.71
CA THR A 171 -18.83 -1.43 -15.14
C THR A 171 -19.04 0.01 -15.62
N TYR A 172 -19.25 0.95 -14.69
CA TYR A 172 -19.57 2.35 -14.99
C TYR A 172 -18.39 3.31 -14.75
N TYR A 173 -17.20 2.80 -14.41
CA TYR A 173 -16.04 3.63 -14.13
C TYR A 173 -14.83 3.15 -14.94
N ASP A 174 -14.19 4.10 -15.60
CA ASP A 174 -12.88 3.88 -16.19
C ASP A 174 -11.80 4.11 -15.14
N LEU A 175 -10.97 3.11 -14.90
CA LEU A 175 -9.77 3.29 -14.07
C LEU A 175 -8.78 4.17 -14.82
N MET A 176 -8.53 5.36 -14.29
CA MET A 176 -7.59 6.32 -14.87
C MET A 176 -6.16 6.14 -14.38
N GLY A 177 -6.00 5.55 -13.21
CA GLY A 177 -4.72 5.29 -12.59
C GLY A 177 -4.85 4.89 -11.14
N ALA A 178 -3.77 4.39 -10.59
CA ALA A 178 -3.64 4.12 -9.18
C ALA A 178 -2.21 4.42 -8.73
N VAL A 179 -2.07 4.86 -7.48
CA VAL A 179 -0.79 5.10 -6.83
C VAL A 179 -0.73 4.31 -5.55
N GLN A 180 0.42 3.73 -5.29
CA GLN A 180 0.73 2.98 -4.08
C GLN A 180 1.80 3.72 -3.29
N TYR A 181 1.63 3.78 -1.99
CA TYR A 181 2.57 4.34 -1.04
C TYR A 181 2.85 3.35 0.10
#